data_b363cfe5e8fa25145e2b385cb2a2e0c2
#
_entry.id   b363cfe5e8fa25145e2b385cb2a2e0c2
#
_cell.length_a   1.000
_cell.length_b   1.000
_cell.length_c   1.000
_cell.angle_alpha   90.00
_cell.angle_beta   90.00
_cell.angle_gamma   90.00
#
_symmetry.space_group_name_H-M   'P 1'
#
loop_
_entity.id
_entity.type
_entity.pdbx_description
1 polymer ?
#
loop_
_entity_poly.entity_id
_entity_poly.type
_entity_poly.pdbx_seq_one_letter_code
_entity_poly.pdbx_strand_id
1 'polypeptide(L)'
;MTSAPTSCIRWFRDLSLTDLPLVGGKNASLGEMFQQLTPLGVRIPDGFAVTAEAYRDALDESDAWVQLHRALDGLDKRDIAALARAGAKAREIVYGAPMPKHVETTIREAWREMKARFGEDLSVAVRSSATAEDLPTASFAGQHDTYLNIRGEETLLDAVKRCQASLFTDRAISYRID
;
A
#
# COMPACT_ATOMS: atom_id res chain seq x y z
N MET A 1 23.59 17.03 -1.45
CA MET A 1 22.44 17.27 -2.35
C MET A 1 21.22 16.73 -1.58
N THR A 2 20.47 17.60 -0.93
CA THR A 2 19.21 17.23 -0.27
C THR A 2 18.20 16.97 -1.37
N SER A 3 17.82 15.70 -1.57
CA SER A 3 16.69 15.38 -2.44
C SER A 3 15.46 16.09 -1.90
N ALA A 4 14.66 16.69 -2.79
CA ALA A 4 13.37 17.23 -2.39
C ALA A 4 12.57 16.13 -1.68
N PRO A 5 11.81 16.44 -0.62
CA PRO A 5 11.02 15.43 0.08
C PRO A 5 10.07 14.78 -0.93
N THR A 6 10.24 13.48 -1.14
CA THR A 6 9.35 12.72 -2.02
C THR A 6 7.95 12.77 -1.42
N SER A 7 6.96 13.12 -2.22
CA SER A 7 5.58 13.22 -1.73
C SER A 7 5.12 11.87 -1.20
N CYS A 8 4.59 11.82 0.02
CA CYS A 8 4.06 10.60 0.65
C CYS A 8 2.88 9.99 -0.11
N ILE A 9 2.23 10.79 -0.97
CA ILE A 9 1.14 10.35 -1.85
C ILE A 9 1.36 10.81 -3.28
N ARG A 10 0.69 10.13 -4.21
CA ARG A 10 0.58 10.53 -5.62
C ARG A 10 -0.86 10.37 -6.07
N TRP A 11 -1.41 11.40 -6.71
CA TRP A 11 -2.76 11.33 -7.27
C TRP A 11 -2.79 10.50 -8.55
N PHE A 12 -3.87 9.76 -8.81
CA PHE A 12 -3.97 8.94 -10.04
C PHE A 12 -3.87 9.77 -11.31
N ARG A 13 -4.37 11.01 -11.29
CA ARG A 13 -4.25 11.96 -12.40
C ARG A 13 -2.81 12.30 -12.79
N ASP A 14 -1.86 12.11 -11.87
CA ASP A 14 -0.44 12.45 -12.03
C ASP A 14 0.45 11.20 -12.19
N LEU A 15 -0.14 10.00 -12.21
CA LEU A 15 0.58 8.73 -12.31
C LEU A 15 0.57 8.18 -13.73
N SER A 16 1.67 7.51 -14.07
CA SER A 16 1.84 6.76 -15.31
C SER A 16 2.49 5.40 -15.03
N LEU A 17 2.65 4.57 -16.07
CA LEU A 17 3.35 3.29 -15.94
C LEU A 17 4.82 3.43 -15.51
N THR A 18 5.44 4.60 -15.70
CA THR A 18 6.81 4.86 -15.25
C THR A 18 6.93 4.98 -13.74
N ASP A 19 5.81 5.21 -13.03
CA ASP A 19 5.75 5.35 -11.56
C ASP A 19 5.60 4.00 -10.84
N LEU A 20 5.63 2.88 -11.56
CA LEU A 20 5.51 1.53 -10.98
C LEU A 20 6.45 1.30 -9.77
N PRO A 21 7.74 1.69 -9.78
CA PRO A 21 8.62 1.50 -8.62
C PRO A 21 8.20 2.29 -7.39
N LEU A 22 7.43 3.36 -7.57
CA LEU A 22 6.99 4.26 -6.51
C LEU A 22 5.66 3.82 -5.89
N VAL A 23 4.70 3.37 -6.71
CA VAL A 23 3.31 3.15 -6.29
C VAL A 23 2.78 1.74 -6.57
N GLY A 24 3.56 0.88 -7.19
CA GLY A 24 3.17 -0.47 -7.59
C GLY A 24 2.33 -0.52 -8.87
N GLY A 25 2.26 -1.72 -9.47
CA GLY A 25 1.68 -1.94 -10.79
C GLY A 25 0.21 -1.54 -10.91
N LYS A 26 -0.61 -1.90 -9.91
CA LYS A 26 -2.05 -1.58 -9.93
C LYS A 26 -2.32 -0.08 -9.92
N ASN A 27 -1.57 0.69 -9.13
CA ASN A 27 -1.73 2.15 -9.08
C ASN A 27 -1.18 2.82 -10.34
N ALA A 28 -0.02 2.38 -10.83
CA ALA A 28 0.54 2.88 -12.07
C ALA A 28 -0.40 2.64 -13.27
N SER A 29 -0.95 1.43 -13.40
CA SER A 29 -1.92 1.10 -14.43
C SER A 29 -3.21 1.90 -14.31
N LEU A 30 -3.70 2.12 -13.07
CA LEU A 30 -4.91 2.91 -12.84
C LEU A 30 -4.68 4.39 -13.21
N GLY A 31 -3.51 4.94 -12.88
CA GLY A 31 -3.12 6.29 -13.29
C GLY A 31 -3.03 6.44 -14.81
N GLU A 32 -2.40 5.50 -15.49
CA GLU A 32 -2.34 5.47 -16.95
C GLU A 32 -3.75 5.45 -17.57
N MET A 33 -4.62 4.56 -17.07
CA MET A 33 -6.02 4.51 -17.52
C MET A 33 -6.75 5.82 -17.24
N PHE A 34 -6.52 6.44 -16.08
CA PHE A 34 -7.14 7.72 -15.74
C PHE A 34 -6.78 8.80 -16.75
N GLN A 35 -5.51 8.93 -17.09
CA GLN A 35 -5.02 9.92 -18.05
C GLN A 35 -5.49 9.66 -19.48
N GLN A 36 -5.48 8.40 -19.93
CA GLN A 36 -5.76 8.04 -21.30
C GLN A 36 -7.27 7.93 -21.61
N LEU A 37 -8.06 7.42 -20.68
CA LEU A 37 -9.45 7.07 -20.95
C LEU A 37 -10.46 8.11 -20.47
N THR A 38 -10.13 8.89 -19.42
CA THR A 38 -11.03 9.93 -18.91
C THR A 38 -11.33 11.00 -19.98
N PRO A 39 -10.35 11.47 -20.78
CA PRO A 39 -10.65 12.41 -21.88
C PRO A 39 -11.55 11.82 -22.97
N LEU A 40 -11.63 10.49 -23.06
CA LEU A 40 -12.51 9.78 -24.00
C LEU A 40 -13.91 9.53 -23.42
N GLY A 41 -14.22 10.09 -22.25
CA GLY A 41 -15.51 9.94 -21.58
C GLY A 41 -15.69 8.66 -20.76
N VAL A 42 -14.64 7.85 -20.60
CA VAL A 42 -14.67 6.67 -19.72
C VAL A 42 -14.53 7.12 -18.27
N ARG A 43 -15.44 6.67 -17.39
CA ARG A 43 -15.36 6.97 -15.97
C ARG A 43 -14.38 6.03 -15.29
N ILE A 44 -13.20 6.55 -14.96
CA ILE A 44 -12.19 5.86 -14.18
C ILE A 44 -12.28 6.36 -12.73
N PRO A 45 -12.26 5.47 -11.71
CA PRO A 45 -12.20 5.89 -10.31
C PRO A 45 -10.99 6.79 -10.05
N ASP A 46 -11.21 7.94 -9.41
CA ASP A 46 -10.13 8.82 -8.97
C ASP A 46 -9.69 8.46 -7.54
N GLY A 47 -8.51 8.92 -7.17
CA GLY A 47 -7.93 8.65 -5.86
C GLY A 47 -6.46 8.98 -5.80
N PHE A 48 -5.83 8.47 -4.77
CA PHE A 48 -4.38 8.63 -4.56
C PHE A 48 -3.72 7.32 -4.11
N ALA A 49 -2.44 7.20 -4.37
CA ALA A 49 -1.59 6.13 -3.88
C ALA A 49 -0.70 6.65 -2.73
N VAL A 50 -0.59 5.90 -1.65
CA VAL A 50 0.49 6.07 -0.66
C VAL A 50 1.74 5.44 -1.24
N THR A 51 2.86 6.16 -1.23
CA THR A 51 4.09 5.72 -1.89
C THR A 51 4.82 4.62 -1.11
N ALA A 52 5.65 3.86 -1.81
CA ALA A 52 6.49 2.85 -1.18
C ALA A 52 7.51 3.46 -0.19
N GLU A 53 7.92 4.71 -0.41
CA GLU A 53 8.79 5.44 0.52
C GLU A 53 8.08 5.74 1.82
N ALA A 54 6.85 6.28 1.77
CA ALA A 54 6.05 6.52 2.97
C ALA A 54 5.83 5.24 3.81
N TYR A 55 5.72 4.09 3.15
CA TYR A 55 5.66 2.80 3.84
C TYR A 55 7.00 2.44 4.51
N ARG A 56 8.13 2.65 3.83
CA ARG A 56 9.46 2.41 4.40
C ARG A 56 9.72 3.30 5.59
N ASP A 57 9.39 4.60 5.49
CA ASP A 57 9.55 5.56 6.60
C ASP A 57 8.84 5.08 7.87
N ALA A 58 7.63 4.53 7.75
CA ALA A 58 6.89 3.99 8.89
C ALA A 58 7.60 2.79 9.57
N LEU A 59 8.26 1.94 8.79
CA LEU A 59 9.01 0.80 9.31
C LEU A 59 10.38 1.20 9.87
N ASP A 60 11.02 2.22 9.28
CA ASP A 60 12.33 2.72 9.70
C ASP A 60 12.24 3.46 11.04
N GLU A 61 11.22 4.30 11.25
CA GLU A 61 11.02 5.05 12.49
C GLU A 61 10.72 4.17 13.72
N SER A 62 10.32 2.92 13.51
CA SER A 62 9.79 2.04 14.58
C SER A 62 10.64 0.80 14.87
N ASP A 63 11.86 0.68 14.37
CA ASP A 63 12.66 -0.55 14.39
C ASP A 63 11.93 -1.79 13.85
N ALA A 64 10.84 -1.59 13.11
CA ALA A 64 10.01 -2.68 12.62
C ALA A 64 10.78 -3.60 11.65
N TRP A 65 11.72 -3.07 10.87
CA TRP A 65 12.60 -3.87 10.02
C TRP A 65 13.40 -4.90 10.79
N VAL A 66 14.00 -4.52 11.91
CA VAL A 66 14.77 -5.43 12.76
C VAL A 66 13.88 -6.55 13.30
N GLN A 67 12.67 -6.19 13.74
CA GLN A 67 11.70 -7.16 14.24
C GLN A 67 11.21 -8.10 13.13
N LEU A 68 10.94 -7.58 11.93
CA LEU A 68 10.53 -8.36 10.76
C LEU A 68 11.61 -9.36 10.34
N HIS A 69 12.88 -8.93 10.24
CA HIS A 69 13.98 -9.83 9.95
C HIS A 69 14.06 -10.97 10.96
N ARG A 70 13.99 -10.68 12.27
CA ARG A 70 14.00 -11.71 13.31
C ARG A 70 12.82 -12.67 13.23
N ALA A 71 11.65 -12.18 12.82
CA ALA A 71 10.44 -13.00 12.71
C ALA A 71 10.44 -13.92 11.48
N LEU A 72 11.16 -13.53 10.41
CA LEU A 72 11.17 -14.21 9.12
C LEU A 72 12.50 -14.94 8.82
N ASP A 73 13.55 -14.69 9.60
CA ASP A 73 14.87 -15.28 9.39
C ASP A 73 14.84 -16.80 9.57
N GLY A 74 15.49 -17.51 8.69
CA GLY A 74 15.58 -18.98 8.73
C GLY A 74 14.27 -19.74 8.55
N LEU A 75 13.20 -19.08 8.06
CA LEU A 75 11.89 -19.69 7.87
C LEU A 75 11.89 -20.73 6.74
N ASP A 76 11.56 -21.98 7.08
CA ASP A 76 11.28 -23.02 6.06
C ASP A 76 9.81 -22.89 5.58
N LYS A 77 9.63 -22.53 4.30
CA LYS A 77 8.31 -22.40 3.68
C LYS A 77 7.51 -23.71 3.65
N ARG A 78 8.13 -24.87 3.86
CA ARG A 78 7.46 -26.18 3.94
C ARG A 78 6.83 -26.42 5.31
N ASP A 79 7.31 -25.75 6.37
CA ASP A 79 6.65 -25.78 7.68
C ASP A 79 5.50 -24.77 7.69
N ILE A 80 4.32 -25.24 7.29
CA ILE A 80 3.10 -24.43 7.19
C ILE A 80 2.76 -23.78 8.54
N ALA A 81 3.00 -24.47 9.66
CA ALA A 81 2.69 -23.95 10.98
C ALA A 81 3.69 -22.83 11.40
N ALA A 82 4.97 -23.00 11.09
CA ALA A 82 5.96 -21.96 11.30
C ALA A 82 5.68 -20.74 10.41
N LEU A 83 5.34 -20.96 9.13
CA LEU A 83 4.97 -19.92 8.19
C LEU A 83 3.77 -19.11 8.69
N ALA A 84 2.71 -19.77 9.17
CA ALA A 84 1.52 -19.10 9.69
C ALA A 84 1.84 -18.25 10.94
N ARG A 85 2.66 -18.77 11.88
CA ARG A 85 3.11 -18.01 13.05
C ARG A 85 3.96 -16.81 12.68
N ALA A 86 4.92 -16.99 11.79
CA ALA A 86 5.81 -15.92 11.32
C ALA A 86 5.01 -14.83 10.56
N GLY A 87 4.08 -15.24 9.70
CA GLY A 87 3.19 -14.32 8.99
C GLY A 87 2.28 -13.53 9.93
N ALA A 88 1.68 -14.18 10.93
CA ALA A 88 0.90 -13.49 11.95
C ALA A 88 1.74 -12.47 12.73
N LYS A 89 2.95 -12.85 13.12
CA LYS A 89 3.88 -11.95 13.84
C LYS A 89 4.32 -10.78 12.96
N ALA A 90 4.64 -11.02 11.71
CA ALA A 90 5.02 -9.97 10.77
C ALA A 90 3.87 -8.96 10.55
N ARG A 91 2.63 -9.44 10.39
CA ARG A 91 1.44 -8.57 10.28
C ARG A 91 1.22 -7.74 11.55
N GLU A 92 1.40 -8.32 12.73
CA GLU A 92 1.32 -7.60 14.00
C GLU A 92 2.36 -6.48 14.09
N ILE A 93 3.61 -6.75 13.71
CA ILE A 93 4.71 -5.77 13.70
C ILE A 93 4.37 -4.61 12.76
N VAL A 94 3.98 -4.90 11.52
CA VAL A 94 3.68 -3.86 10.52
C VAL A 94 2.44 -3.05 10.91
N TYR A 95 1.38 -3.71 11.37
CA TYR A 95 0.18 -3.00 11.83
C TYR A 95 0.44 -2.18 13.09
N GLY A 96 1.30 -2.69 14.01
CA GLY A 96 1.70 -1.99 15.23
C GLY A 96 2.62 -0.81 15.00
N ALA A 97 3.35 -0.76 13.89
CA ALA A 97 4.24 0.36 13.57
C ALA A 97 3.46 1.69 13.53
N PRO A 98 3.94 2.74 14.22
CA PRO A 98 3.30 4.04 14.17
C PRO A 98 3.42 4.61 12.75
N MET A 99 2.34 5.23 12.26
CA MET A 99 2.41 5.97 11.01
C MET A 99 3.15 7.29 11.27
N PRO A 100 4.20 7.64 10.52
CA PRO A 100 4.88 8.92 10.66
C PRO A 100 3.90 10.08 10.54
N LYS A 101 4.04 11.10 11.40
CA LYS A 101 3.06 12.19 11.46
C LYS A 101 2.90 12.94 10.13
N HIS A 102 3.98 13.08 9.37
CA HIS A 102 3.94 13.72 8.05
C HIS A 102 3.14 12.89 7.04
N VAL A 103 3.24 11.56 7.08
CA VAL A 103 2.45 10.64 6.24
C VAL A 103 0.97 10.70 6.63
N GLU A 104 0.67 10.62 7.93
CA GLU A 104 -0.69 10.74 8.45
C GLU A 104 -1.35 12.04 8.01
N THR A 105 -0.65 13.17 8.21
CA THR A 105 -1.14 14.50 7.82
C THR A 105 -1.46 14.56 6.33
N THR A 106 -0.55 14.08 5.48
CA THR A 106 -0.73 14.09 4.02
C THR A 106 -1.93 13.23 3.58
N ILE A 107 -2.13 12.06 4.20
CA ILE A 107 -3.29 11.20 3.90
C ILE A 107 -4.60 11.90 4.31
N ARG A 108 -4.65 12.55 5.48
CA ARG A 108 -5.81 13.30 5.95
C ARG A 108 -6.16 14.47 5.03
N GLU A 109 -5.16 15.21 4.58
CA GLU A 109 -5.33 16.31 3.62
C GLU A 109 -5.88 15.80 2.29
N ALA A 110 -5.33 14.71 1.75
CA ALA A 110 -5.83 14.09 0.54
C ALA A 110 -7.28 13.58 0.68
N TRP A 111 -7.63 13.01 1.83
CA TRP A 111 -9.01 12.62 2.13
C TRP A 111 -9.96 13.83 2.10
N ARG A 112 -9.59 14.95 2.71
CA ARG A 112 -10.39 16.18 2.72
C ARG A 112 -10.55 16.75 1.31
N GLU A 113 -9.49 16.71 0.50
CA GLU A 113 -9.57 17.11 -0.92
C GLU A 113 -10.56 16.21 -1.68
N MET A 114 -10.50 14.89 -1.49
CA MET A 114 -11.46 13.97 -2.10
C MET A 114 -12.89 14.25 -1.65
N LYS A 115 -13.14 14.49 -0.36
CA LYS A 115 -14.48 14.87 0.15
C LYS A 115 -14.99 16.17 -0.48
N ALA A 116 -14.13 17.17 -0.60
CA ALA A 116 -14.50 18.43 -1.25
C ALA A 116 -14.90 18.24 -2.71
N ARG A 117 -14.31 17.26 -3.41
CA ARG A 117 -14.58 16.97 -4.83
C ARG A 117 -15.77 16.03 -5.05
N PHE A 118 -15.97 15.05 -4.18
CA PHE A 118 -16.93 13.95 -4.38
C PHE A 118 -18.11 13.98 -3.40
N GLY A 119 -18.11 14.88 -2.41
CA GLY A 119 -19.19 15.05 -1.44
C GLY A 119 -18.93 14.36 -0.09
N GLU A 120 -19.79 14.71 0.87
CA GLU A 120 -19.66 14.26 2.27
C GLU A 120 -19.86 12.75 2.45
N ASP A 121 -20.68 12.12 1.60
CA ASP A 121 -20.98 10.70 1.63
C ASP A 121 -19.89 9.82 0.96
N LEU A 122 -18.72 10.40 0.68
CA LEU A 122 -17.61 9.69 0.04
C LEU A 122 -17.32 8.38 0.77
N SER A 123 -17.27 7.31 -0.01
CA SER A 123 -16.69 6.03 0.41
C SER A 123 -15.64 5.57 -0.59
N VAL A 124 -14.58 4.96 -0.10
CA VAL A 124 -13.45 4.52 -0.93
C VAL A 124 -13.16 3.05 -0.73
N ALA A 125 -12.44 2.47 -1.70
CA ALA A 125 -11.77 1.19 -1.57
C ALA A 125 -10.29 1.45 -1.29
N VAL A 126 -9.75 0.85 -0.22
CA VAL A 126 -8.31 0.85 0.09
C VAL A 126 -7.74 -0.51 -0.28
N ARG A 127 -6.76 -0.51 -1.18
CA ARG A 127 -6.18 -1.74 -1.74
C ARG A 127 -4.67 -1.65 -1.83
N SER A 128 -3.99 -2.78 -1.70
CA SER A 128 -2.55 -2.86 -1.90
C SER A 128 -2.17 -2.76 -3.39
N SER A 129 -0.98 -2.24 -3.62
CA SER A 129 -0.34 -2.22 -4.93
C SER A 129 1.16 -2.40 -4.71
N ALA A 130 1.62 -3.65 -4.76
CA ALA A 130 3.03 -3.94 -4.54
C ALA A 130 3.87 -3.63 -5.77
N THR A 131 5.09 -3.15 -5.55
CA THR A 131 6.04 -2.81 -6.62
C THR A 131 6.59 -4.05 -7.34
N ALA A 132 6.47 -5.24 -6.72
CA ALA A 132 6.90 -6.52 -7.29
C ALA A 132 5.72 -7.41 -7.74
N GLU A 133 4.49 -6.87 -7.79
CA GLU A 133 3.28 -7.68 -8.02
C GLU A 133 3.11 -8.15 -9.48
N ASP A 134 3.66 -7.42 -10.43
CA ASP A 134 3.51 -7.66 -11.86
C ASP A 134 4.84 -8.02 -12.55
N LEU A 135 5.71 -8.75 -11.85
CA LEU A 135 6.91 -9.28 -12.51
C LEU A 135 6.53 -10.39 -13.51
N PRO A 136 7.18 -10.46 -14.66
CA PRO A 136 6.88 -11.48 -15.70
C PRO A 136 6.95 -12.93 -15.20
N THR A 137 7.69 -13.15 -14.11
CA THR A 137 7.91 -14.46 -13.49
C THR A 137 7.07 -14.70 -12.24
N ALA A 138 6.31 -13.70 -11.80
CA ALA A 138 5.66 -13.74 -10.49
C ALA A 138 4.30 -13.01 -10.52
N SER A 139 3.20 -13.76 -10.46
CA SER A 139 1.86 -13.20 -10.34
C SER A 139 1.38 -13.24 -8.89
N PHE A 140 1.29 -12.08 -8.24
CA PHE A 140 0.72 -11.92 -6.89
C PHE A 140 -0.79 -11.66 -6.89
N ALA A 141 -1.48 -12.03 -7.95
CA ALA A 141 -2.90 -11.77 -8.06
C ALA A 141 -3.70 -12.37 -6.88
N GLY A 142 -4.51 -11.55 -6.22
CA GLY A 142 -5.40 -11.97 -5.13
C GLY A 142 -4.71 -12.32 -3.81
N GLN A 143 -3.44 -11.94 -3.60
CA GLN A 143 -2.68 -12.28 -2.40
C GLN A 143 -2.79 -11.23 -1.29
N HIS A 144 -3.30 -10.05 -1.59
CA HIS A 144 -3.39 -8.92 -0.66
C HIS A 144 -4.84 -8.48 -0.46
N ASP A 145 -5.10 -7.92 0.70
CA ASP A 145 -6.44 -7.51 1.09
C ASP A 145 -6.91 -6.23 0.39
N THR A 146 -8.22 -6.14 0.23
CA THR A 146 -8.92 -4.94 -0.22
C THR A 146 -10.02 -4.62 0.79
N TYR A 147 -10.04 -3.40 1.28
CA TYR A 147 -11.02 -2.90 2.23
C TYR A 147 -11.99 -1.97 1.51
N LEU A 148 -13.25 -2.35 1.47
CA LEU A 148 -14.31 -1.64 0.75
C LEU A 148 -15.14 -0.78 1.72
N ASN A 149 -15.85 0.20 1.15
CA ASN A 149 -16.79 1.07 1.88
C ASN A 149 -16.14 1.82 3.06
N ILE A 150 -14.87 2.19 2.91
CA ILE A 150 -14.17 2.97 3.93
C ILE A 150 -14.71 4.41 3.93
N ARG A 151 -15.12 4.89 5.11
CA ARG A 151 -15.67 6.23 5.34
C ARG A 151 -14.99 6.86 6.56
N GLY A 152 -14.56 8.11 6.43
CA GLY A 152 -13.91 8.86 7.51
C GLY A 152 -12.40 8.68 7.58
N GLU A 153 -11.74 9.71 8.16
CA GLU A 153 -10.27 9.78 8.21
C GLU A 153 -9.65 8.65 9.02
N GLU A 154 -10.21 8.34 10.21
CA GLU A 154 -9.64 7.31 11.09
C GLU A 154 -9.75 5.91 10.49
N THR A 155 -10.89 5.60 9.89
CA THR A 155 -11.09 4.30 9.21
C THR A 155 -10.23 4.18 7.96
N LEU A 156 -9.93 5.29 7.27
CA LEU A 156 -9.00 5.32 6.14
C LEU A 156 -7.58 5.00 6.61
N LEU A 157 -7.09 5.66 7.66
CA LEU A 157 -5.75 5.41 8.20
C LEU A 157 -5.60 3.96 8.70
N ASP A 158 -6.60 3.44 9.40
CA ASP A 158 -6.62 2.04 9.82
C ASP A 158 -6.59 1.08 8.62
N ALA A 159 -7.40 1.34 7.58
CA ALA A 159 -7.40 0.53 6.37
C ALA A 159 -6.06 0.57 5.62
N VAL A 160 -5.37 1.72 5.59
CA VAL A 160 -4.01 1.82 5.03
C VAL A 160 -3.05 0.93 5.81
N LYS A 161 -3.03 0.99 7.14
CA LYS A 161 -2.18 0.13 7.98
C LYS A 161 -2.48 -1.36 7.77
N ARG A 162 -3.75 -1.74 7.70
CA ARG A 162 -4.14 -3.13 7.39
C ARG A 162 -3.67 -3.57 6.01
N CYS A 163 -3.81 -2.71 4.99
CA CYS A 163 -3.29 -2.97 3.66
C CYS A 163 -1.78 -3.22 3.66
N GLN A 164 -1.03 -2.39 4.39
CA GLN A 164 0.42 -2.57 4.56
C GLN A 164 0.75 -3.88 5.26
N ALA A 165 0.03 -4.24 6.33
CA ALA A 165 0.20 -5.52 7.02
C ALA A 165 -0.12 -6.72 6.12
N SER A 166 -1.09 -6.60 5.21
CA SER A 166 -1.46 -7.69 4.28
C SER A 166 -0.35 -8.08 3.30
N LEU A 167 0.71 -7.30 3.19
CA LEU A 167 1.92 -7.68 2.46
C LEU A 167 2.64 -8.89 3.08
N PHE A 168 2.32 -9.25 4.32
CA PHE A 168 2.89 -10.37 5.07
C PHE A 168 1.86 -11.49 5.33
N THR A 169 0.94 -11.73 4.38
CA THR A 169 0.14 -12.96 4.39
C THR A 169 1.05 -14.17 4.18
N ASP A 170 0.67 -15.31 4.72
CA ASP A 170 1.44 -16.56 4.62
C ASP A 170 1.78 -16.89 3.15
N ARG A 171 0.82 -16.68 2.26
CA ARG A 171 0.98 -16.84 0.81
C ARG A 171 2.00 -15.85 0.24
N ALA A 172 1.93 -14.57 0.63
CA ALA A 172 2.86 -13.55 0.16
C ALA A 172 4.30 -13.78 0.66
N ILE A 173 4.46 -14.28 1.89
CA ILE A 173 5.76 -14.65 2.46
C ILE A 173 6.33 -15.86 1.71
N SER A 174 5.55 -16.94 1.59
CA SER A 174 5.98 -18.16 0.87
C SER A 174 6.49 -17.86 -0.53
N TYR A 175 5.85 -16.92 -1.21
CA TYR A 175 6.20 -16.54 -2.57
C TYR A 175 7.51 -15.72 -2.67
N ARG A 176 7.87 -14.95 -1.62
CA ARG A 176 9.08 -14.12 -1.60
C ARG A 176 10.33 -14.88 -1.16
N ILE A 177 10.18 -16.06 -0.55
CA ILE A 177 11.29 -16.94 -0.15
C ILE A 177 11.80 -17.78 -1.34
N ASP A 178 11.12 -17.80 -2.45
CA ASP A 178 11.56 -18.39 -3.72
C ASP A 178 12.50 -17.46 -4.46
#